data_df0199a97605ff05d3e58902c39eccdd
#
_entry.id   df0199a97605ff05d3e58902c39eccdd
#
_cell.length_a   1.000
_cell.length_b   1.000
_cell.length_c   1.000
_cell.angle_alpha   90.00
_cell.angle_beta   90.00
_cell.angle_gamma   90.00
#
_symmetry.space_group_name_H-M   'P 1'
#
loop_
_entity.id
_entity.type
_entity.pdbx_description
1 polymer ?
#
loop_
_entity_poly.entity_id
_entity_poly.type
_entity_poly.pdbx_seq_one_letter_code
_entity_poly.pdbx_strand_id
1 'polypeptide(L)' 'MNQRLKEVMIVRYNAIVEDCKYKIKWYSDQEIIIPEHPDITLEIDKLLETMANAEEKLATIELHYGKNETDKAIL' A
#
# COMPACT_ATOMS: atom_id res chain seq x y z
N MET A 1 6.62 -18.94 3.17
CA MET A 1 7.54 -17.81 2.91
C MET A 1 8.47 -17.66 4.09
N ASN A 2 9.77 -17.58 3.86
CA ASN A 2 10.66 -17.44 5.00
C ASN A 2 10.56 -16.03 5.60
N GLN A 3 11.02 -15.90 6.84
CA GLN A 3 10.85 -14.66 7.61
C GLN A 3 11.50 -13.46 6.95
N ARG A 4 12.71 -13.65 6.39
CA ARG A 4 13.44 -12.56 5.76
C ARG A 4 12.68 -12.03 4.53
N LEU A 5 12.20 -12.93 3.69
CA LEU A 5 11.45 -12.55 2.50
C LEU A 5 10.14 -11.86 2.88
N LYS A 6 9.47 -12.38 3.91
CA LYS A 6 8.23 -11.77 4.40
C LYS A 6 8.48 -10.32 4.83
N GLU A 7 9.54 -10.07 5.58
CA GLU A 7 9.88 -8.73 6.02
C GLU A 7 10.13 -7.79 4.84
N VAL A 8 10.86 -8.27 3.84
CA VAL A 8 11.13 -7.48 2.64
C VAL A 8 9.83 -7.11 1.92
N MET A 9 8.91 -8.07 1.79
CA MET A 9 7.64 -7.81 1.12
C MET A 9 6.77 -6.83 1.90
N ILE A 10 6.75 -6.94 3.23
CA ILE A 10 5.99 -6.01 4.07
C ILE A 10 6.53 -4.60 3.93
N VAL A 11 7.85 -4.43 3.97
CA VAL A 11 8.47 -3.12 3.79
C VAL A 11 8.11 -2.54 2.43
N ARG A 12 8.15 -3.38 1.40
CA ARG A 12 7.80 -2.96 0.04
C ARG A 12 6.37 -2.41 -0.05
N TYR A 13 5.41 -3.15 0.49
CA TYR A 13 4.01 -2.73 0.38
C TYR A 13 3.69 -1.56 1.29
N ASN A 14 4.29 -1.49 2.47
CA ASN A 14 4.14 -0.33 3.33
C ASN A 14 4.70 0.94 2.66
N ALA A 15 5.82 0.82 1.96
CA ALA A 15 6.38 1.95 1.22
C ALA A 15 5.43 2.43 0.13
N ILE A 16 4.78 1.51 -0.57
CA ILE A 16 3.79 1.86 -1.61
C ILE A 16 2.62 2.60 -0.99
N VAL A 17 2.11 2.12 0.14
CA VAL A 17 1.00 2.77 0.84
C VAL A 17 1.39 4.19 1.25
N GLU A 18 2.55 4.36 1.85
CA GLU A 18 3.00 5.68 2.30
C GLU A 18 3.24 6.63 1.13
N ASP A 19 3.79 6.11 0.02
CA ASP A 19 3.99 6.91 -1.18
C ASP A 19 2.65 7.41 -1.74
N CYS A 20 1.65 6.54 -1.79
CA CYS A 20 0.33 6.92 -2.27
C CYS A 20 -0.32 7.96 -1.36
N LYS A 21 -0.21 7.78 -0.04
CA LYS A 21 -0.74 8.75 0.93
C LYS A 21 -0.12 10.12 0.74
N TYR A 22 1.19 10.17 0.54
CA TYR A 22 1.90 11.43 0.32
C TYR A 22 1.41 12.12 -0.94
N LYS A 23 1.27 11.37 -2.02
CA LYS A 23 0.82 11.93 -3.30
C LYS A 23 -0.64 12.41 -3.23
N ILE A 24 -1.50 11.64 -2.58
CA ILE A 24 -2.89 12.03 -2.40
C ILE A 24 -2.98 13.32 -1.59
N LYS A 25 -2.20 13.40 -0.52
CA LYS A 25 -2.16 14.61 0.30
C LYS A 25 -1.70 15.80 -0.52
N TRP A 26 -0.66 15.60 -1.32
CA TRP A 26 -0.13 16.68 -2.17
C TRP A 26 -1.21 17.20 -3.12
N TYR A 27 -1.94 16.29 -3.80
CA TYR A 27 -3.04 16.71 -4.67
C TYR A 27 -4.15 17.39 -3.90
N SER A 28 -4.50 16.89 -2.72
CA SER A 28 -5.57 17.47 -1.90
C SER A 28 -5.25 18.86 -1.42
N ASP A 29 -3.98 19.15 -1.17
CA ASP A 29 -3.54 20.45 -0.68
C ASP A 29 -3.46 21.49 -1.81
N GLN A 30 -3.64 21.09 -3.06
CA GLN A 30 -3.67 22.00 -4.19
C GLN A 30 -5.06 22.58 -4.31
N GLU A 31 -5.25 23.77 -3.75
CA GLU A 31 -6.54 24.47 -3.83
C GLU A 31 -6.81 25.04 -5.21
N ILE A 32 -5.81 25.04 -6.05
CA ILE A 32 -5.92 25.65 -7.37
C ILE A 32 -6.43 24.62 -8.35
N ILE A 33 -7.60 24.89 -8.90
CA ILE A 33 -8.07 24.13 -10.04
C ILE A 33 -7.28 24.62 -11.23
N ILE A 34 -6.41 23.78 -11.74
CA ILE A 34 -5.63 24.11 -12.92
C ILE A 34 -6.45 23.63 -14.12
N PRO A 35 -7.01 24.56 -14.91
CA PRO A 35 -7.93 24.17 -15.97
C PRO A 35 -7.34 23.24 -17.03
N GLU A 36 -6.03 23.27 -17.21
CA GLU A 36 -5.34 22.43 -18.15
C GLU A 36 -5.02 21.05 -17.60
N HIS A 37 -5.22 20.83 -16.32
CA HIS A 37 -5.01 19.51 -15.73
C HIS A 37 -6.28 18.71 -15.89
N PRO A 38 -6.22 17.71 -16.73
CA PRO A 38 -7.44 17.06 -17.17
C PRO A 38 -8.16 16.34 -16.06
N ASP A 39 -7.47 15.85 -15.03
CA ASP A 39 -8.26 15.12 -14.06
C ASP A 39 -7.49 14.71 -12.80
N ILE A 40 -7.56 15.57 -11.80
CA ILE A 40 -7.01 15.27 -10.49
C ILE A 40 -7.74 14.07 -9.88
N THR A 41 -9.05 13.97 -10.14
CA THR A 41 -9.82 12.86 -9.58
C THR A 41 -9.39 11.53 -10.18
N LEU A 42 -9.03 11.51 -11.46
CA LEU A 42 -8.53 10.29 -12.09
C LEU A 42 -7.17 9.89 -11.49
N GLU A 43 -6.30 10.86 -11.25
CA GLU A 43 -5.01 10.57 -10.63
C GLU A 43 -5.18 10.03 -9.21
N ILE A 44 -6.09 10.62 -8.43
CA ILE A 44 -6.37 10.12 -7.08
C ILE A 44 -6.97 8.73 -7.14
N ASP A 45 -7.85 8.46 -8.09
CA ASP A 45 -8.44 7.13 -8.26
C ASP A 45 -7.36 6.08 -8.50
N LYS A 46 -6.38 6.39 -9.35
CA LYS A 46 -5.27 5.48 -9.62
C LYS A 46 -4.42 5.24 -8.37
N LEU A 47 -4.18 6.29 -7.60
CA LEU A 47 -3.41 6.17 -6.36
C LEU A 47 -4.16 5.33 -5.33
N LEU A 48 -5.48 5.52 -5.22
CA LEU A 48 -6.29 4.72 -4.32
C LEU A 48 -6.28 3.24 -4.72
N GLU A 49 -6.33 2.96 -6.01
CA GLU A 49 -6.25 1.58 -6.49
C GLU A 49 -4.89 0.95 -6.14
N THR A 50 -3.81 1.67 -6.37
CA THR A 50 -2.48 1.18 -6.05
C THR A 50 -2.33 0.94 -4.55
N MET A 51 -2.83 1.86 -3.73
CA MET A 51 -2.78 1.74 -2.28
C MET A 51 -3.63 0.56 -1.81
N ALA A 52 -4.85 0.42 -2.34
CA ALA A 52 -5.74 -0.67 -1.97
C ALA A 52 -5.13 -2.02 -2.31
N ASN A 53 -4.49 -2.14 -3.47
CA ASN A 53 -3.82 -3.38 -3.86
C ASN A 53 -2.68 -3.72 -2.89
N ALA A 54 -1.89 -2.73 -2.49
CA ALA A 54 -0.80 -2.95 -1.54
C ALA A 54 -1.34 -3.36 -0.17
N GLU A 55 -2.40 -2.71 0.29
CA GLU A 55 -3.04 -3.04 1.56
C GLU A 55 -3.64 -4.45 1.54
N GLU A 56 -4.24 -4.83 0.43
CA GLU A 56 -4.76 -6.18 0.26
C GLU A 56 -3.65 -7.22 0.36
N LYS A 57 -2.51 -6.95 -0.26
CA LYS A 57 -1.37 -7.86 -0.19
C LYS A 57 -0.80 -7.96 1.23
N LEU A 58 -0.76 -6.84 1.95
CA LEU A 58 -0.36 -6.85 3.36
C LEU A 58 -1.31 -7.71 4.19
N ALA A 59 -2.61 -7.57 3.96
CA ALA A 59 -3.61 -8.37 4.65
C ALA A 59 -3.47 -9.86 4.31
N THR A 60 -3.18 -10.16 3.05
CA THR A 60 -2.98 -11.53 2.60
C THR A 60 -1.76 -12.16 3.27
N ILE A 61 -0.68 -11.39 3.37
CA ILE A 61 0.53 -11.86 4.05
C ILE A 61 0.23 -12.15 5.52
N GLU A 62 -0.50 -11.25 6.17
CA GLU A 62 -0.85 -11.46 7.58
C GLU A 62 -1.75 -12.69 7.75
N LEU A 63 -2.72 -12.85 6.88
CA LEU A 63 -3.66 -13.97 6.95
C LEU A 63 -2.98 -15.33 6.78
N HIS A 64 -2.09 -15.43 5.80
CA HIS A 64 -1.50 -16.72 5.42
C HIS A 64 -0.11 -16.96 5.99
N TYR A 65 0.62 -15.91 6.34
CA TYR A 65 2.02 -15.98 6.76
C TYR A 65 2.29 -15.15 8.01
N GLY A 66 1.23 -14.72 8.69
CA GLY A 66 1.36 -13.86 9.86
C GLY A 66 2.01 -14.53 11.06
N LYS A 67 1.88 -15.86 11.16
CA LYS A 67 2.51 -16.62 12.22
C LYS A 67 3.85 -17.18 11.72
N ASN A 68 4.83 -17.20 12.59
CA ASN A 68 6.12 -17.76 12.23
C ASN A 68 6.08 -19.29 12.29
N GLU A 69 7.14 -19.94 11.80
CA GLU A 69 7.22 -21.40 11.75
C GLU A 69 7.16 -22.02 13.14
N THR A 70 7.67 -21.33 14.15
CA THR A 70 7.66 -21.81 15.53
C THR A 70 6.22 -21.95 16.04
N ASP A 71 5.38 -21.00 15.73
CA ASP A 71 3.96 -21.06 16.11
C ASP A 71 3.27 -22.25 15.48
N LYS A 72 3.59 -22.53 14.25
CA LYS A 72 3.03 -23.68 13.53
C LYS A 72 3.51 -24.99 14.13
N ALA A 73 4.76 -25.03 14.55
CA ALA A 73 5.35 -26.23 15.12
C ALA A 73 4.72 -26.62 16.45
N ILE A 74 4.20 -25.67 17.19
CA ILE A 74 3.56 -25.92 18.47
C ILE A 74 2.18 -26.56 18.30
N LEU A 75 1.55 -26.28 17.20
CA LEU A 75 0.24 -26.81 16.92
C LEU A 75 0.30 -28.23 16.37
#